data_836b0570b4a1b4a12dd4b4434e9b66ef
#
_entry.id   836b0570b4a1b4a12dd4b4434e9b66ef
#
_cell.length_a   1.000
_cell.length_b   1.000
_cell.length_c   1.000
_cell.angle_alpha   90.00
_cell.angle_beta   90.00
_cell.angle_gamma   90.00
#
_symmetry.space_group_name_H-M   'P 1'
#
loop_
_entity.id
_entity.type
_entity.pdbx_description
1 polymer ?
#
loop_
_entity_poly.entity_id
_entity_poly.type
_entity_poly.pdbx_seq_one_letter_code
_entity_poly.pdbx_strand_id
1 'polypeptide(L)'
;MPWYYAVAERYHDLQNPTSPEKIRQLGELLRLGPDLRVLDVACGTGGPAVLLASTFGCRITGVERSPDFVAWGRERISEAGLAGRIDIVEGDASAYPLEPAAWDAALCLGATFVFHDLAGTIDALLPTVKPGGYLAVGEPYWRQWPLPREVDEMGYVPLEETIARITARGLALTGLIAASHDDWDRYKSLRWRAVEEYLSEHDDPELRDRHELERDKYLRWQRDLMGWAMFVARKP
;
A
#
# COMPACT_ATOMS: atom_id res chain seq x y z
N MET A 1 -1.96 13.15 10.98
CA MET A 1 -2.64 14.31 10.36
C MET A 1 -3.54 13.79 9.25
N PRO A 2 -4.79 13.49 9.56
CA PRO A 2 -5.68 12.88 8.55
C PRO A 2 -5.89 13.78 7.33
N TRP A 3 -6.08 15.09 7.55
CA TRP A 3 -6.40 16.05 6.50
C TRP A 3 -5.28 16.24 5.45
N TYR A 4 -3.99 16.14 5.84
CA TYR A 4 -2.89 16.25 4.89
C TYR A 4 -2.99 15.19 3.78
N TYR A 5 -3.24 13.95 4.17
CA TYR A 5 -3.39 12.86 3.20
C TYR A 5 -4.66 13.01 2.37
N ALA A 6 -5.76 13.52 2.94
CA ALA A 6 -6.97 13.81 2.18
C ALA A 6 -6.70 14.85 1.08
N VAL A 7 -5.87 15.87 1.33
CA VAL A 7 -5.44 16.81 0.30
C VAL A 7 -4.48 16.13 -0.70
N ALA A 8 -3.40 15.54 -0.19
CA ALA A 8 -2.29 15.09 -1.04
C ALA A 8 -2.64 13.87 -1.90
N GLU A 9 -3.57 13.02 -1.47
CA GLU A 9 -3.94 11.79 -2.17
C GLU A 9 -5.25 11.91 -2.99
N ARG A 10 -5.86 13.10 -3.08
CA ARG A 10 -7.17 13.30 -3.72
C ARG A 10 -7.24 12.88 -5.19
N TYR A 11 -6.09 12.84 -5.89
CA TYR A 11 -5.99 12.44 -7.31
C TYR A 11 -5.45 11.03 -7.50
N HIS A 12 -5.21 10.28 -6.42
CA HIS A 12 -4.65 8.96 -6.52
C HIS A 12 -5.73 7.88 -6.57
N ASP A 13 -5.78 7.15 -7.69
CA ASP A 13 -6.47 5.87 -7.73
C ASP A 13 -5.67 4.79 -7.00
N LEU A 14 -4.34 4.88 -7.11
CA LEU A 14 -3.38 4.00 -6.42
C LEU A 14 -2.49 4.86 -5.52
N GLN A 15 -2.63 4.71 -4.21
CA GLN A 15 -1.95 5.52 -3.19
C GLN A 15 -0.53 5.02 -2.87
N ASN A 16 0.13 4.39 -3.85
CA ASN A 16 1.50 3.90 -3.79
C ASN A 16 2.18 4.11 -5.14
N PRO A 17 3.52 4.11 -5.23
CA PRO A 17 4.24 4.17 -6.50
C PRO A 17 4.12 2.85 -7.27
N THR A 18 2.96 2.63 -7.88
CA THR A 18 2.63 1.41 -8.64
C THR A 18 1.77 1.77 -9.85
N SER A 19 1.41 0.78 -10.67
CA SER A 19 0.54 0.96 -11.83
C SER A 19 -0.60 -0.07 -11.84
N PRO A 20 -1.68 0.16 -12.63
CA PRO A 20 -2.74 -0.83 -12.79
C PRO A 20 -2.23 -2.20 -13.28
N GLU A 21 -1.23 -2.23 -14.15
CA GLU A 21 -0.59 -3.44 -14.66
C GLU A 21 0.10 -4.21 -13.53
N LYS A 22 0.80 -3.51 -12.64
CA LYS A 22 1.48 -4.10 -11.48
C LYS A 22 0.48 -4.64 -10.45
N ILE A 23 -0.67 -4.01 -10.28
CA ILE A 23 -1.75 -4.55 -9.43
C ILE A 23 -2.36 -5.82 -10.06
N ARG A 24 -2.52 -5.89 -11.40
CA ARG A 24 -2.95 -7.13 -12.06
C ARG A 24 -1.91 -8.23 -11.90
N GLN A 25 -0.62 -7.92 -12.10
CA GLN A 25 0.47 -8.85 -11.84
C GLN A 25 0.48 -9.36 -10.38
N LEU A 26 0.16 -8.48 -9.41
CA LEU A 26 -0.03 -8.89 -8.02
C LEU A 26 -1.13 -9.96 -7.91
N GLY A 27 -2.28 -9.73 -8.53
CA GLY A 27 -3.39 -10.70 -8.51
C GLY A 27 -3.02 -12.05 -9.15
N GLU A 28 -2.23 -12.06 -10.22
CA GLU A 28 -1.70 -13.28 -10.85
C GLU A 28 -0.76 -14.04 -9.89
N LEU A 29 0.17 -13.35 -9.23
CA LEU A 29 1.11 -13.94 -8.27
C LEU A 29 0.40 -14.48 -7.02
N LEU A 30 -0.67 -13.82 -6.58
CA LEU A 30 -1.56 -14.28 -5.52
C LEU A 30 -2.49 -15.42 -5.97
N ARG A 31 -2.49 -15.76 -7.25
CA ARG A 31 -3.38 -16.75 -7.88
C ARG A 31 -4.86 -16.47 -7.59
N LEU A 32 -5.25 -15.20 -7.63
CA LEU A 32 -6.64 -14.81 -7.38
C LEU A 32 -7.58 -15.39 -8.44
N GLY A 33 -8.80 -15.64 -8.01
CA GLY A 33 -9.87 -16.15 -8.86
C GLY A 33 -11.23 -15.92 -8.22
N PRO A 34 -12.32 -16.28 -8.92
CA PRO A 34 -13.65 -16.11 -8.41
C PRO A 34 -13.82 -16.73 -7.02
N ASP A 35 -14.50 -16.00 -6.15
CA ASP A 35 -14.87 -16.42 -4.79
C ASP A 35 -13.72 -16.58 -3.78
N LEU A 36 -12.44 -16.37 -4.17
CA LEU A 36 -11.36 -16.26 -3.21
C LEU A 36 -11.54 -14.99 -2.36
N ARG A 37 -11.27 -15.13 -1.07
CA ARG A 37 -11.43 -14.07 -0.07
C ARG A 37 -10.10 -13.40 0.21
N VAL A 38 -10.07 -12.08 0.05
CA VAL A 38 -8.89 -11.24 0.28
C VAL A 38 -9.19 -10.26 1.41
N LEU A 39 -8.28 -10.14 2.36
CA LEU A 39 -8.24 -9.07 3.34
C LEU A 39 -7.26 -8.00 2.87
N ASP A 40 -7.66 -6.74 2.85
CA ASP A 40 -6.81 -5.60 2.49
C ASP A 40 -6.80 -4.59 3.65
N VAL A 41 -5.74 -4.61 4.47
CA VAL A 41 -5.62 -3.72 5.62
C VAL A 41 -5.01 -2.39 5.24
N ALA A 42 -5.58 -1.31 5.75
CA ALA A 42 -5.30 0.07 5.34
C ALA A 42 -5.47 0.23 3.82
N CYS A 43 -6.63 -0.20 3.32
CA CYS A 43 -6.92 -0.29 1.89
C CYS A 43 -7.04 1.07 1.18
N GLY A 44 -6.97 2.18 1.92
CA GLY A 44 -7.08 3.53 1.40
C GLY A 44 -8.41 3.75 0.66
N THR A 45 -8.33 4.33 -0.54
CA THR A 45 -9.48 4.58 -1.41
C THR A 45 -9.91 3.35 -2.23
N GLY A 46 -9.42 2.16 -1.90
CA GLY A 46 -9.84 0.90 -2.51
C GLY A 46 -9.43 0.69 -3.98
N GLY A 47 -8.51 1.51 -4.52
CA GLY A 47 -8.09 1.37 -5.92
C GLY A 47 -7.54 -0.01 -6.28
N PRO A 48 -6.59 -0.57 -5.51
CA PRO A 48 -6.13 -1.94 -5.71
C PRO A 48 -7.27 -2.96 -5.63
N ALA A 49 -8.17 -2.81 -4.65
CA ALA A 49 -9.31 -3.73 -4.48
C ALA A 49 -10.23 -3.74 -5.71
N VAL A 50 -10.55 -2.57 -6.26
CA VAL A 50 -11.37 -2.46 -7.48
C VAL A 50 -10.70 -3.15 -8.67
N LEU A 51 -9.38 -2.94 -8.88
CA LEU A 51 -8.63 -3.58 -9.96
C LEU A 51 -8.58 -5.11 -9.80
N LEU A 52 -8.32 -5.61 -8.59
CA LEU A 52 -8.26 -7.05 -8.32
C LEU A 52 -9.62 -7.71 -8.47
N ALA A 53 -10.68 -7.15 -7.88
CA ALA A 53 -12.02 -7.73 -7.95
C ALA A 53 -12.59 -7.69 -9.38
N SER A 54 -12.37 -6.60 -10.12
CA SER A 54 -12.82 -6.50 -11.52
C SER A 54 -12.10 -7.48 -12.45
N THR A 55 -10.80 -7.72 -12.21
CA THR A 55 -9.98 -8.59 -13.06
C THR A 55 -10.17 -10.07 -12.74
N PHE A 56 -10.20 -10.42 -11.46
CA PHE A 56 -10.15 -11.82 -11.01
C PHE A 56 -11.46 -12.33 -10.41
N GLY A 57 -12.43 -11.46 -10.15
CA GLY A 57 -13.71 -11.84 -9.55
C GLY A 57 -13.64 -12.22 -8.07
N CYS A 58 -12.53 -11.97 -7.40
CA CYS A 58 -12.37 -12.25 -5.96
C CYS A 58 -13.27 -11.36 -5.09
N ARG A 59 -13.43 -11.75 -3.83
CA ARG A 59 -14.12 -10.97 -2.79
C ARG A 59 -13.11 -10.31 -1.88
N ILE A 60 -13.26 -9.01 -1.63
CA ILE A 60 -12.30 -8.25 -0.85
C ILE A 60 -13.00 -7.56 0.31
N THR A 61 -12.44 -7.72 1.50
CA THR A 61 -12.77 -6.89 2.67
C THR A 61 -11.61 -5.96 2.90
N GLY A 62 -11.84 -4.66 2.66
CA GLY A 62 -10.92 -3.58 2.99
C GLY A 62 -11.17 -3.08 4.40
N VAL A 63 -10.12 -2.72 5.13
CA VAL A 63 -10.22 -2.03 6.42
C VAL A 63 -9.48 -0.71 6.29
N GLU A 64 -10.18 0.42 6.54
CA GLU A 64 -9.60 1.76 6.44
C GLU A 64 -10.11 2.65 7.55
N ARG A 65 -9.22 3.43 8.17
CA ARG A 65 -9.57 4.30 9.30
C ARG A 65 -9.98 5.72 8.92
N SER A 66 -9.60 6.18 7.73
CA SER A 66 -9.92 7.54 7.26
C SER A 66 -11.33 7.59 6.72
N PRO A 67 -12.26 8.36 7.32
CA PRO A 67 -13.63 8.51 6.81
C PRO A 67 -13.66 9.02 5.36
N ASP A 68 -12.74 9.94 5.00
CA ASP A 68 -12.66 10.48 3.64
C ASP A 68 -12.30 9.39 2.64
N PHE A 69 -11.28 8.56 2.97
CA PHE A 69 -10.87 7.47 2.09
C PHE A 69 -11.94 6.38 1.98
N VAL A 70 -12.63 6.09 3.07
CA VAL A 70 -13.77 5.15 3.07
C VAL A 70 -14.89 5.67 2.17
N ALA A 71 -15.24 6.95 2.27
CA ALA A 71 -16.27 7.55 1.43
C ALA A 71 -15.89 7.47 -0.06
N TRP A 72 -14.69 7.90 -0.43
CA TRP A 72 -14.20 7.82 -1.81
C TRP A 72 -14.08 6.39 -2.33
N GLY A 73 -13.65 5.46 -1.46
CA GLY A 73 -13.57 4.05 -1.80
C GLY A 73 -14.93 3.43 -2.08
N ARG A 74 -15.92 3.72 -1.25
CA ARG A 74 -17.31 3.23 -1.46
C ARG A 74 -17.94 3.81 -2.71
N GLU A 75 -17.71 5.08 -3.03
CA GLU A 75 -18.14 5.70 -4.27
C GLU A 75 -17.51 4.99 -5.48
N ARG A 76 -16.18 4.82 -5.51
CA ARG A 76 -15.44 4.11 -6.55
C ARG A 76 -15.94 2.67 -6.76
N ILE A 77 -16.20 1.95 -5.68
CA ILE A 77 -16.73 0.57 -5.71
C ILE A 77 -18.13 0.55 -6.34
N SER A 78 -18.97 1.53 -5.98
CA SER A 78 -20.32 1.68 -6.54
C SER A 78 -20.29 1.98 -8.03
N GLU A 79 -19.46 2.93 -8.46
CA GLU A 79 -19.26 3.29 -9.87
C GLU A 79 -18.75 2.12 -10.71
N ALA A 80 -17.88 1.29 -10.13
CA ALA A 80 -17.38 0.08 -10.77
C ALA A 80 -18.39 -1.09 -10.78
N GLY A 81 -19.53 -0.97 -10.12
CA GLY A 81 -20.53 -2.04 -10.00
C GLY A 81 -20.08 -3.23 -9.14
N LEU A 82 -19.15 -2.98 -8.19
CA LEU A 82 -18.50 -4.03 -7.39
C LEU A 82 -18.98 -4.12 -5.93
N ALA A 83 -20.06 -3.44 -5.56
CA ALA A 83 -20.62 -3.44 -4.19
C ALA A 83 -20.97 -4.84 -3.66
N GLY A 84 -21.19 -5.83 -4.53
CA GLY A 84 -21.42 -7.22 -4.13
C GLY A 84 -20.13 -8.05 -3.93
N ARG A 85 -18.95 -7.46 -4.21
CA ARG A 85 -17.65 -8.15 -4.14
C ARG A 85 -16.65 -7.47 -3.22
N ILE A 86 -16.77 -6.16 -3.02
CA ILE A 86 -15.86 -5.38 -2.17
C ILE A 86 -16.68 -4.72 -1.07
N ASP A 87 -16.21 -4.88 0.17
CA ASP A 87 -16.72 -4.17 1.33
C ASP A 87 -15.58 -3.41 2.00
N ILE A 88 -15.79 -2.13 2.36
CA ILE A 88 -14.84 -1.35 3.15
C ILE A 88 -15.42 -1.12 4.54
N VAL A 89 -14.75 -1.69 5.52
CA VAL A 89 -15.02 -1.50 6.94
C VAL A 89 -14.24 -0.27 7.43
N GLU A 90 -14.97 0.72 7.92
CA GLU A 90 -14.36 1.88 8.58
C GLU A 90 -13.88 1.48 9.97
N GLY A 91 -12.57 1.59 10.20
CA GLY A 91 -11.97 1.24 11.48
C GLY A 91 -10.45 1.15 11.44
N ASP A 92 -9.87 1.05 12.63
CA ASP A 92 -8.44 0.82 12.78
C ASP A 92 -8.10 -0.66 12.51
N ALA A 93 -7.26 -0.91 11.51
CA ALA A 93 -6.89 -2.27 11.13
C ALA A 93 -6.13 -3.01 12.25
N SER A 94 -5.44 -2.29 13.15
CA SER A 94 -4.78 -2.89 14.32
C SER A 94 -5.76 -3.42 15.36
N ALA A 95 -6.99 -2.92 15.36
CA ALA A 95 -8.08 -3.35 16.25
C ALA A 95 -9.13 -4.22 15.54
N TYR A 96 -8.99 -4.44 14.23
CA TYR A 96 -9.90 -5.27 13.45
C TYR A 96 -9.80 -6.75 13.88
N PRO A 97 -10.92 -7.47 14.01
CA PRO A 97 -10.88 -8.89 14.37
C PRO A 97 -10.23 -9.73 13.26
N LEU A 98 -8.98 -10.10 13.48
CA LEU A 98 -8.17 -10.89 12.55
C LEU A 98 -8.42 -12.38 12.80
N GLU A 99 -9.45 -12.94 12.15
CA GLU A 99 -9.82 -14.36 12.29
C GLU A 99 -8.75 -15.28 11.67
N PRO A 100 -8.26 -16.29 12.42
CA PRO A 100 -7.26 -17.23 11.90
C PRO A 100 -7.76 -18.03 10.71
N ALA A 101 -6.91 -18.21 9.71
CA ALA A 101 -7.15 -19.01 8.50
C ALA A 101 -8.47 -18.69 7.78
N ALA A 102 -8.92 -17.44 7.83
CA ALA A 102 -10.16 -17.00 7.20
C ALA A 102 -9.99 -16.55 5.75
N TRP A 103 -8.77 -16.22 5.33
CA TRP A 103 -8.48 -15.54 4.07
C TRP A 103 -7.57 -16.36 3.17
N ASP A 104 -7.85 -16.32 1.85
CA ASP A 104 -7.00 -16.95 0.83
C ASP A 104 -5.76 -16.08 0.57
N ALA A 105 -5.91 -14.76 0.70
CA ALA A 105 -4.80 -13.82 0.70
C ALA A 105 -5.05 -12.67 1.69
N ALA A 106 -3.96 -12.10 2.24
CA ALA A 106 -3.99 -10.86 3.01
C ALA A 106 -3.00 -9.85 2.43
N LEU A 107 -3.41 -8.58 2.37
CA LEU A 107 -2.66 -7.47 1.80
C LEU A 107 -2.43 -6.39 2.86
N CYS A 108 -1.25 -5.77 2.83
CA CYS A 108 -0.94 -4.49 3.45
C CYS A 108 -0.01 -3.72 2.50
N LEU A 109 -0.56 -2.88 1.65
CA LEU A 109 0.21 -2.24 0.58
C LEU A 109 0.63 -0.83 0.98
N GLY A 110 1.83 -0.70 1.61
CA GLY A 110 2.43 0.59 1.94
C GLY A 110 1.97 1.20 3.28
N ALA A 111 1.47 0.37 4.20
CA ALA A 111 0.99 0.83 5.51
C ALA A 111 1.44 -0.08 6.67
N THR A 112 2.64 -0.63 6.59
CA THR A 112 3.20 -1.53 7.62
C THR A 112 3.30 -0.87 9.00
N PHE A 113 3.35 0.46 9.06
CA PHE A 113 3.31 1.24 10.31
C PHE A 113 2.03 1.02 11.14
N VAL A 114 0.95 0.49 10.55
CA VAL A 114 -0.30 0.16 11.28
C VAL A 114 -0.03 -0.90 12.36
N PHE A 115 0.88 -1.82 12.09
CA PHE A 115 1.33 -2.85 13.03
C PHE A 115 2.77 -2.61 13.49
N HIS A 116 3.17 -1.35 13.63
CA HIS A 116 4.46 -0.82 14.00
C HIS A 116 5.53 -0.86 12.90
N ASP A 117 5.70 -1.99 12.22
CA ASP A 117 6.69 -2.20 11.15
C ASP A 117 6.31 -3.40 10.26
N LEU A 118 7.19 -3.71 9.32
CA LEU A 118 7.04 -4.88 8.44
C LEU A 118 6.92 -6.19 9.23
N ALA A 119 7.70 -6.35 10.30
CA ALA A 119 7.71 -7.55 11.12
C ALA A 119 6.38 -7.73 11.83
N GLY A 120 5.89 -6.69 12.51
CA GLY A 120 4.59 -6.68 13.17
C GLY A 120 3.43 -6.90 12.20
N THR A 121 3.53 -6.35 10.98
CA THR A 121 2.53 -6.57 9.92
C THR A 121 2.45 -8.05 9.53
N ILE A 122 3.59 -8.70 9.33
CA ILE A 122 3.63 -10.13 8.99
C ILE A 122 3.08 -10.96 10.16
N ASP A 123 3.50 -10.66 11.39
CA ASP A 123 3.06 -11.38 12.59
C ASP A 123 1.55 -11.26 12.83
N ALA A 124 0.96 -10.11 12.50
CA ALA A 124 -0.49 -9.89 12.60
C ALA A 124 -1.28 -10.60 11.49
N LEU A 125 -0.82 -10.51 10.24
CA LEU A 125 -1.59 -10.98 9.09
C LEU A 125 -1.35 -12.46 8.74
N LEU A 126 -0.17 -13.00 8.96
CA LEU A 126 0.15 -14.41 8.64
C LEU A 126 -0.80 -15.42 9.27
N PRO A 127 -1.23 -15.30 10.55
CA PRO A 127 -2.22 -16.20 11.13
C PRO A 127 -3.56 -16.20 10.41
N THR A 128 -3.97 -15.07 9.80
CA THR A 128 -5.28 -14.92 9.14
C THR A 128 -5.35 -15.63 7.81
N VAL A 129 -4.20 -15.86 7.18
CA VAL A 129 -4.08 -16.53 5.89
C VAL A 129 -4.19 -18.04 6.07
N LYS A 130 -4.97 -18.70 5.21
CA LYS A 130 -5.09 -20.17 5.15
C LYS A 130 -3.74 -20.83 4.84
N PRO A 131 -3.50 -22.07 5.25
CA PRO A 131 -2.38 -22.86 4.74
C PRO A 131 -2.38 -22.90 3.21
N GLY A 132 -1.22 -22.68 2.60
CA GLY A 132 -1.09 -22.57 1.13
C GLY A 132 -1.54 -21.25 0.52
N GLY A 133 -2.13 -20.34 1.29
CA GLY A 133 -2.53 -19.00 0.88
C GLY A 133 -1.36 -18.01 0.83
N TYR A 134 -1.66 -16.74 0.57
CA TYR A 134 -0.65 -15.73 0.26
C TYR A 134 -0.74 -14.52 1.17
N LEU A 135 0.42 -13.93 1.45
CA LEU A 135 0.57 -12.61 2.06
C LEU A 135 1.27 -11.69 1.06
N ALA A 136 0.73 -10.49 0.84
CA ALA A 136 1.44 -9.45 0.10
C ALA A 136 1.62 -8.21 0.95
N VAL A 137 2.84 -7.71 1.01
CA VAL A 137 3.18 -6.46 1.69
C VAL A 137 3.85 -5.51 0.72
N GLY A 138 3.43 -4.24 0.73
CA GLY A 138 4.08 -3.16 0.00
C GLY A 138 4.98 -2.39 0.95
N GLU A 139 6.28 -2.30 0.67
CA GLU A 139 7.24 -1.70 1.57
C GLU A 139 8.29 -0.90 0.81
N PRO A 140 8.69 0.28 1.32
CA PRO A 140 9.91 0.94 0.87
C PRO A 140 11.15 0.16 1.26
N TYR A 141 12.20 0.31 0.47
CA TYR A 141 13.53 -0.25 0.74
C TYR A 141 14.62 0.64 0.16
N TRP A 142 15.86 0.50 0.65
CA TRP A 142 16.99 1.21 0.08
C TRP A 142 17.60 0.43 -1.08
N ARG A 143 17.73 1.13 -2.25
CA ARG A 143 18.37 0.56 -3.47
C ARG A 143 19.88 0.50 -3.33
N GLN A 144 20.45 1.38 -2.48
CA GLN A 144 21.87 1.50 -2.23
C GLN A 144 22.14 1.44 -0.74
N TRP A 145 23.22 0.79 -0.33
CA TRP A 145 23.67 0.72 1.04
C TRP A 145 25.20 0.63 1.10
N PRO A 146 25.93 1.33 2.02
CA PRO A 146 25.36 2.27 2.98
C PRO A 146 24.81 3.54 2.34
N LEU A 147 23.92 4.24 3.04
CA LEU A 147 23.38 5.51 2.60
C LEU A 147 24.42 6.65 2.76
N PRO A 148 24.31 7.72 1.96
CA PRO A 148 24.99 8.98 2.26
C PRO A 148 24.64 9.49 3.67
N ARG A 149 25.61 10.14 4.36
CA ARG A 149 25.46 10.55 5.78
C ARG A 149 24.29 11.51 6.02
N GLU A 150 23.93 12.30 5.02
CA GLU A 150 22.84 13.28 5.05
C GLU A 150 21.44 12.67 4.86
N VAL A 151 21.37 11.37 4.52
CA VAL A 151 20.12 10.68 4.27
C VAL A 151 19.67 9.94 5.52
N ASP A 152 18.48 10.26 6.02
CA ASP A 152 17.83 9.55 7.12
C ASP A 152 17.39 8.15 6.64
N GLU A 153 17.75 7.12 7.39
CA GLU A 153 17.40 5.73 7.13
C GLU A 153 15.87 5.47 7.19
N MET A 154 15.12 6.31 7.90
CA MET A 154 13.66 6.23 8.04
C MET A 154 13.15 4.85 8.51
N GLY A 155 14.02 4.04 9.10
CA GLY A 155 13.70 2.67 9.54
C GLY A 155 13.65 1.63 8.41
N TYR A 156 13.87 2.04 7.15
CA TYR A 156 13.92 1.10 6.03
C TYR A 156 15.31 0.47 5.88
N VAL A 157 15.35 -0.69 5.25
CA VAL A 157 16.55 -1.49 5.07
C VAL A 157 16.77 -1.81 3.59
N PRO A 158 17.94 -2.33 3.19
CA PRO A 158 18.16 -2.79 1.82
C PRO A 158 17.19 -3.91 1.40
N LEU A 159 16.99 -4.06 0.10
CA LEU A 159 16.07 -5.04 -0.49
C LEU A 159 16.30 -6.46 0.05
N GLU A 160 17.55 -6.89 0.13
CA GLU A 160 17.93 -8.23 0.61
C GLU A 160 17.48 -8.44 2.07
N GLU A 161 17.70 -7.45 2.94
CA GLU A 161 17.28 -7.52 4.33
C GLU A 161 15.75 -7.47 4.47
N THR A 162 15.05 -6.69 3.64
CA THR A 162 13.59 -6.69 3.59
C THR A 162 13.06 -8.08 3.28
N ILE A 163 13.62 -8.75 2.28
CA ILE A 163 13.27 -10.13 1.90
C ILE A 163 13.58 -11.10 3.07
N ALA A 164 14.76 -10.96 3.70
CA ALA A 164 15.13 -11.80 4.83
C ALA A 164 14.15 -11.67 6.00
N ARG A 165 13.67 -10.46 6.30
CA ARG A 165 12.64 -10.22 7.35
C ARG A 165 11.31 -10.93 7.02
N ILE A 166 10.91 -10.95 5.75
CA ILE A 166 9.69 -11.64 5.30
C ILE A 166 9.85 -13.16 5.44
N THR A 167 10.97 -13.70 4.96
CA THR A 167 11.19 -15.16 4.92
C THR A 167 11.56 -15.76 6.27
N ALA A 168 12.06 -14.96 7.22
CA ALA A 168 12.40 -15.42 8.58
C ALA A 168 11.23 -16.06 9.35
N ARG A 169 9.98 -15.86 8.88
CA ARG A 169 8.76 -16.43 9.45
C ARG A 169 8.27 -17.68 8.75
N GLY A 170 9.15 -18.32 7.96
CA GLY A 170 8.84 -19.54 7.24
C GLY A 170 8.00 -19.33 5.96
N LEU A 171 7.79 -18.08 5.56
CA LEU A 171 7.13 -17.76 4.30
C LEU A 171 8.05 -18.02 3.11
N ALA A 172 7.50 -18.58 2.03
CA ALA A 172 8.21 -18.71 0.76
C ALA A 172 7.96 -17.48 -0.11
N LEU A 173 8.99 -16.67 -0.38
CA LEU A 173 8.87 -15.56 -1.33
C LEU A 173 8.57 -16.12 -2.73
N THR A 174 7.45 -15.71 -3.30
CA THR A 174 6.96 -16.18 -4.62
C THR A 174 6.88 -15.07 -5.66
N GLY A 175 7.01 -13.81 -5.26
CA GLY A 175 6.99 -12.68 -6.17
C GLY A 175 7.57 -11.41 -5.58
N LEU A 176 8.11 -10.59 -6.48
CA LEU A 176 8.60 -9.24 -6.20
C LEU A 176 8.16 -8.33 -7.37
N ILE A 177 7.40 -7.29 -7.06
CA ILE A 177 6.94 -6.30 -8.03
C ILE A 177 7.47 -4.93 -7.60
N ALA A 178 8.58 -4.52 -8.17
CA ALA A 178 9.24 -3.27 -7.81
C ALA A 178 8.65 -2.07 -8.58
N ALA A 179 8.55 -0.93 -7.91
CA ALA A 179 8.24 0.34 -8.53
C ALA A 179 9.35 0.80 -9.47
N SER A 180 8.98 1.28 -10.65
CA SER A 180 9.88 2.01 -11.54
C SER A 180 10.05 3.46 -11.09
N HIS A 181 11.02 4.18 -11.68
CA HIS A 181 11.12 5.62 -11.49
C HIS A 181 9.84 6.34 -11.99
N ASP A 182 9.25 5.87 -13.10
CA ASP A 182 8.02 6.45 -13.65
C ASP A 182 6.83 6.29 -12.70
N ASP A 183 6.71 5.16 -11.99
CA ASP A 183 5.67 4.98 -10.96
C ASP A 183 5.85 5.97 -9.81
N TRP A 184 7.10 6.16 -9.38
CA TRP A 184 7.44 7.12 -8.34
C TRP A 184 7.19 8.56 -8.79
N ASP A 185 7.65 8.94 -9.99
CA ASP A 185 7.48 10.28 -10.55
C ASP A 185 5.99 10.60 -10.72
N ARG A 186 5.18 9.64 -11.22
CA ARG A 186 3.73 9.78 -11.32
C ARG A 186 3.07 9.97 -9.96
N TYR A 187 3.41 9.12 -8.98
CA TYR A 187 2.87 9.20 -7.62
C TYR A 187 3.18 10.55 -6.98
N LYS A 188 4.42 11.01 -7.06
CA LYS A 188 4.83 12.30 -6.50
C LYS A 188 4.20 13.49 -7.24
N SER A 189 4.11 13.44 -8.56
CA SER A 189 3.51 14.50 -9.38
C SER A 189 2.03 14.72 -9.06
N LEU A 190 1.26 13.67 -8.86
CA LEU A 190 -0.15 13.77 -8.45
C LEU A 190 -0.28 14.42 -7.07
N ARG A 191 0.58 14.09 -6.12
CA ARG A 191 0.64 14.75 -4.80
C ARG A 191 0.98 16.23 -4.92
N TRP A 192 2.01 16.54 -5.69
CA TRP A 192 2.43 17.95 -5.88
C TRP A 192 1.30 18.76 -6.48
N ARG A 193 0.66 18.25 -7.52
CA ARG A 193 -0.49 18.88 -8.14
C ARG A 193 -1.62 19.11 -7.12
N ALA A 194 -2.00 18.10 -6.36
CA ALA A 194 -3.09 18.19 -5.40
C ALA A 194 -2.83 19.24 -4.31
N VAL A 195 -1.58 19.29 -3.80
CA VAL A 195 -1.19 20.26 -2.76
C VAL A 195 -1.10 21.68 -3.33
N GLU A 196 -0.51 21.87 -4.52
CA GLU A 196 -0.41 23.20 -5.16
C GLU A 196 -1.80 23.78 -5.48
N GLU A 197 -2.74 22.95 -5.97
CA GLU A 197 -4.11 23.39 -6.21
C GLU A 197 -4.80 23.80 -4.90
N TYR A 198 -4.62 23.04 -3.82
CA TYR A 198 -5.16 23.41 -2.51
C TYR A 198 -4.57 24.73 -1.99
N LEU A 199 -3.24 24.89 -2.08
CA LEU A 199 -2.53 26.10 -1.64
C LEU A 199 -2.84 27.33 -2.49
N SER A 200 -3.34 27.17 -3.73
CA SER A 200 -3.79 28.30 -4.55
C SER A 200 -5.09 28.94 -4.04
N GLU A 201 -5.86 28.20 -3.26
CA GLU A 201 -7.16 28.62 -2.70
C GLU A 201 -7.11 28.83 -1.18
N HIS A 202 -6.04 28.33 -0.50
CA HIS A 202 -5.92 28.35 0.95
C HIS A 202 -4.54 28.83 1.37
N ASP A 203 -4.48 29.79 2.28
CA ASP A 203 -3.22 30.23 2.88
C ASP A 203 -2.85 29.31 4.05
N ASP A 204 -2.01 28.31 3.77
CA ASP A 204 -1.53 27.30 4.73
C ASP A 204 0.00 27.18 4.67
N PRO A 205 0.70 28.01 5.47
CA PRO A 205 2.16 28.01 5.49
C PRO A 205 2.77 26.67 5.94
N GLU A 206 2.15 25.98 6.90
CA GLU A 206 2.66 24.69 7.39
C GLU A 206 2.61 23.62 6.30
N LEU A 207 1.51 23.57 5.55
CA LEU A 207 1.40 22.67 4.42
C LEU A 207 2.41 23.01 3.33
N ARG A 208 2.62 24.29 3.04
CA ARG A 208 3.58 24.77 2.04
C ARG A 208 4.99 24.33 2.40
N ASP A 209 5.45 24.60 3.62
CA ASP A 209 6.79 24.25 4.10
C ASP A 209 7.01 22.72 4.03
N ARG A 210 6.01 21.96 4.46
CA ARG A 210 6.04 20.48 4.37
C ARG A 210 6.11 20.01 2.94
N HIS A 211 5.31 20.58 2.05
CA HIS A 211 5.28 20.23 0.64
C HIS A 211 6.63 20.48 -0.04
N GLU A 212 7.23 21.64 0.20
CA GLU A 212 8.54 22.00 -0.34
C GLU A 212 9.64 21.06 0.18
N LEU A 213 9.64 20.77 1.48
CA LEU A 213 10.58 19.83 2.08
C LEU A 213 10.47 18.41 1.49
N GLU A 214 9.25 17.89 1.34
CA GLU A 214 9.02 16.55 0.79
C GLU A 214 9.41 16.48 -0.69
N ARG A 215 9.16 17.55 -1.46
CA ARG A 215 9.57 17.66 -2.87
C ARG A 215 11.09 17.72 -3.01
N ASP A 216 11.76 18.54 -2.16
CA ASP A 216 13.22 18.66 -2.16
C ASP A 216 13.88 17.31 -1.81
N LYS A 217 13.43 16.62 -0.75
CA LYS A 217 13.92 15.29 -0.39
C LYS A 217 13.77 14.30 -1.54
N TYR A 218 12.63 14.30 -2.22
CA TYR A 218 12.40 13.41 -3.35
C TYR A 218 13.38 13.65 -4.48
N LEU A 219 13.53 14.91 -4.89
CA LEU A 219 14.38 15.30 -6.03
C LEU A 219 15.88 15.15 -5.75
N ARG A 220 16.31 15.32 -4.49
CA ARG A 220 17.72 15.23 -4.13
C ARG A 220 18.22 13.81 -3.98
N TRP A 221 17.42 12.91 -3.41
CA TRP A 221 17.90 11.57 -3.07
C TRP A 221 16.85 10.45 -3.08
N GLN A 222 15.57 10.68 -2.70
CA GLN A 222 14.61 9.58 -2.63
C GLN A 222 14.38 8.93 -3.99
N ARG A 223 14.30 9.71 -5.05
CA ARG A 223 14.05 9.24 -6.41
C ARG A 223 15.05 8.14 -6.82
N ASP A 224 16.32 8.33 -6.51
CA ASP A 224 17.38 7.41 -6.93
C ASP A 224 17.68 6.34 -5.89
N LEU A 225 17.62 6.70 -4.59
CA LEU A 225 18.05 5.81 -3.50
C LEU A 225 16.92 4.96 -2.93
N MET A 226 15.65 5.41 -2.99
CA MET A 226 14.53 4.70 -2.38
C MET A 226 13.79 3.87 -3.43
N GLY A 227 13.68 2.58 -3.17
CA GLY A 227 12.77 1.68 -3.85
C GLY A 227 11.45 1.55 -3.11
N TRP A 228 10.45 1.00 -3.78
CA TRP A 228 9.23 0.48 -3.19
C TRP A 228 8.85 -0.79 -3.95
N ALA A 229 8.37 -1.80 -3.25
CA ALA A 229 7.93 -3.02 -3.92
C ALA A 229 6.78 -3.70 -3.18
N MET A 230 5.99 -4.45 -3.94
CA MET A 230 5.08 -5.45 -3.40
C MET A 230 5.80 -6.80 -3.35
N PHE A 231 5.92 -7.33 -2.15
CA PHE A 231 6.50 -8.64 -1.85
C PHE A 231 5.36 -9.64 -1.68
N VAL A 232 5.37 -10.67 -2.50
CA VAL A 232 4.37 -11.75 -2.42
C VAL A 232 5.01 -12.99 -1.83
N ALA A 233 4.43 -13.49 -0.75
CA ALA A 233 4.94 -14.66 -0.07
C ALA A 233 3.82 -15.66 0.20
N ARG A 234 4.14 -16.96 0.05
CA ARG A 234 3.19 -18.05 0.28
C ARG A 234 3.39 -18.62 1.67
N LYS A 235 2.29 -18.79 2.38
CA LYS A 235 2.23 -19.55 3.63
C LYS A 235 2.36 -21.06 3.31
N PRO A 236 3.23 -21.80 4.00
CA PRO A 236 3.33 -23.25 3.84
C PRO A 236 2.03 -24.00 4.09
#